data_3f2aa163905263433aaea36ba5fb9ccc
#
_entry.id   3f2aa163905263433aaea36ba5fb9ccc
#
_cell.length_a   1.000
_cell.length_b   1.000
_cell.length_c   1.000
_cell.angle_alpha   90.00
_cell.angle_beta   90.00
_cell.angle_gamma   90.00
#
_symmetry.space_group_name_H-M   'P 1'
#
loop_
_entity.id
_entity.type
_entity.pdbx_description
1 polymer ?
#
loop_
_entity_poly.entity_id
_entity_poly.type
_entity_poly.pdbx_seq_one_letter_code
_entity_poly.pdbx_strand_id
1 'polypeptide(L)'
;IEASTRAILFKCTPYEYLGNENKIEAFVRQNYIRVSKIISGKTASDLGNVAQHYVVRYLSEHLGTNYHVRSNGSIPGVTQNDGQTLTTFDVVVDRRDDTSRRKKYVAIEVTFQETSNSTIERKGGQARARFEKITSSRNYIGYIIDGVGNFSRRSAVSILCENSHCNVAYTPEEFELLIEFIKEKIG
;
A
#
# COMPACT_ATOMS: atom_id res chain seq x y z
N ILE A 1 -25.52 13.23 5.02
CA ILE A 1 -25.04 11.82 4.96
C ILE A 1 -24.64 11.56 3.52
N GLU A 2 -23.38 11.16 3.28
CA GLU A 2 -22.89 10.82 1.95
C GLU A 2 -23.73 9.74 1.26
N ALA A 3 -23.83 9.79 -0.06
CA ALA A 3 -24.61 8.84 -0.86
C ALA A 3 -24.21 7.37 -0.60
N SER A 4 -22.93 7.12 -0.36
CA SER A 4 -22.38 5.79 -0.03
C SER A 4 -22.86 5.29 1.34
N THR A 5 -22.90 6.16 2.35
CA THR A 5 -23.40 5.84 3.70
C THR A 5 -24.91 5.58 3.67
N ARG A 6 -25.63 6.37 2.86
CA ARG A 6 -27.07 6.19 2.67
C ARG A 6 -27.38 4.84 2.00
N ALA A 7 -26.60 4.45 0.98
CA ALA A 7 -26.77 3.16 0.29
C ALA A 7 -26.50 1.95 1.23
N ILE A 8 -25.51 2.06 2.12
CA ILE A 8 -25.19 1.02 3.11
C ILE A 8 -26.27 0.92 4.15
N LEU A 9 -26.74 2.05 4.69
CA LEU A 9 -27.84 2.08 5.67
C LEU A 9 -29.13 1.52 5.08
N PHE A 10 -29.44 1.86 3.82
CA PHE A 10 -30.61 1.34 3.13
C PHE A 10 -30.59 -0.18 2.93
N LYS A 11 -29.42 -0.76 2.67
CA LYS A 11 -29.23 -2.22 2.56
C LYS A 11 -29.30 -2.94 3.90
N CYS A 12 -28.99 -2.24 5.00
CA CYS A 12 -28.91 -2.83 6.34
C CYS A 12 -30.17 -2.61 7.19
N THR A 13 -31.04 -1.69 6.79
CA THR A 13 -32.25 -1.35 7.56
C THR A 13 -33.44 -2.12 7.00
N PRO A 14 -34.05 -3.03 7.77
CA PRO A 14 -35.28 -3.67 7.33
C PRO A 14 -36.36 -2.63 7.05
N TYR A 15 -37.06 -2.80 5.93
CA TYR A 15 -38.06 -1.86 5.43
C TYR A 15 -39.16 -1.58 6.49
N GLU A 16 -39.46 -2.56 7.33
CA GLU A 16 -40.42 -2.50 8.41
C GLU A 16 -40.07 -1.52 9.56
N TYR A 17 -38.81 -1.02 9.59
CA TYR A 17 -38.40 -0.03 10.58
C TYR A 17 -38.57 1.40 10.08
N LEU A 18 -38.85 1.59 8.80
CA LEU A 18 -39.05 2.91 8.22
C LEU A 18 -40.32 3.53 8.82
N GLY A 19 -40.20 4.75 9.36
CA GLY A 19 -41.28 5.48 10.03
C GLY A 19 -41.41 5.22 11.55
N ASN A 20 -40.54 4.37 12.12
CA ASN A 20 -40.49 4.16 13.57
C ASN A 20 -39.12 4.55 14.12
N GLU A 21 -39.00 5.77 14.66
CA GLU A 21 -37.74 6.34 15.15
C GLU A 21 -37.07 5.46 16.21
N ASN A 22 -37.83 4.92 17.16
CA ASN A 22 -37.28 4.09 18.23
C ASN A 22 -36.68 2.79 17.70
N LYS A 23 -37.30 2.17 16.71
CA LYS A 23 -36.78 0.95 16.06
C LYS A 23 -35.53 1.27 15.22
N ILE A 24 -35.51 2.40 14.52
CA ILE A 24 -34.36 2.87 13.75
C ILE A 24 -33.20 3.17 14.71
N GLU A 25 -33.41 3.87 15.80
CA GLU A 25 -32.39 4.17 16.78
C GLU A 25 -31.79 2.90 17.40
N ALA A 26 -32.63 1.95 17.82
CA ALA A 26 -32.17 0.67 18.34
C ALA A 26 -31.33 -0.11 17.29
N PHE A 27 -31.81 -0.13 16.05
CA PHE A 27 -31.08 -0.77 14.95
C PHE A 27 -29.74 -0.10 14.68
N VAL A 28 -29.67 1.23 14.64
CA VAL A 28 -28.44 1.99 14.46
C VAL A 28 -27.47 1.72 15.60
N ARG A 29 -27.91 1.72 16.85
CA ARG A 29 -27.07 1.38 18.01
C ARG A 29 -26.50 -0.04 17.91
N GLN A 30 -27.32 -1.03 17.55
CA GLN A 30 -26.87 -2.42 17.39
C GLN A 30 -25.86 -2.60 16.24
N ASN A 31 -26.03 -1.84 15.16
CA ASN A 31 -25.21 -1.97 13.96
C ASN A 31 -24.11 -0.92 13.87
N TYR A 32 -24.03 0.03 14.83
CA TYR A 32 -23.04 1.11 14.80
C TYR A 32 -21.61 0.62 14.60
N ILE A 33 -21.19 -0.41 15.33
CA ILE A 33 -19.85 -0.99 15.22
C ILE A 33 -19.61 -1.56 13.82
N ARG A 34 -20.62 -2.20 13.23
CA ARG A 34 -20.53 -2.78 11.87
C ARG A 34 -20.42 -1.70 10.81
N VAL A 35 -21.27 -0.68 10.90
CA VAL A 35 -21.26 0.46 9.95
C VAL A 35 -19.97 1.27 10.09
N SER A 36 -19.53 1.52 11.32
CA SER A 36 -18.26 2.20 11.61
C SER A 36 -17.07 1.45 11.02
N LYS A 37 -17.01 0.12 11.15
CA LYS A 37 -15.93 -0.70 10.55
C LYS A 37 -15.94 -0.66 9.01
N ILE A 38 -17.12 -0.66 8.38
CA ILE A 38 -17.25 -0.59 6.93
C ILE A 38 -16.76 0.78 6.43
N ILE A 39 -17.18 1.86 7.09
CA ILE A 39 -16.77 3.24 6.74
C ILE A 39 -15.26 3.41 6.95
N SER A 40 -14.74 2.99 8.10
CA SER A 40 -13.30 3.07 8.41
C SER A 40 -12.46 2.25 7.43
N GLY A 41 -12.92 1.05 7.04
CA GLY A 41 -12.23 0.22 6.07
C GLY A 41 -12.16 0.85 4.68
N LYS A 42 -13.24 1.49 4.23
CA LYS A 42 -13.26 2.23 2.96
C LYS A 42 -12.31 3.44 3.00
N THR A 43 -12.39 4.24 4.06
CA THR A 43 -11.53 5.42 4.23
C THR A 43 -10.04 5.03 4.28
N ALA A 44 -9.68 3.95 4.98
CA ALA A 44 -8.31 3.46 5.02
C ALA A 44 -7.80 2.99 3.65
N SER A 45 -8.66 2.33 2.85
CA SER A 45 -8.32 1.93 1.48
C SER A 45 -8.13 3.15 0.57
N ASP A 46 -9.04 4.12 0.66
CA ASP A 46 -8.96 5.36 -0.14
C ASP A 46 -7.71 6.17 0.22
N LEU A 47 -7.37 6.26 1.50
CA LEU A 47 -6.16 6.93 1.97
C LEU A 47 -4.88 6.22 1.48
N GLY A 48 -4.85 4.89 1.51
CA GLY A 48 -3.76 4.10 0.96
C GLY A 48 -3.56 4.34 -0.54
N ASN A 49 -4.65 4.40 -1.31
CA ASN A 49 -4.61 4.70 -2.74
C ASN A 49 -4.11 6.13 -3.01
N VAL A 50 -4.57 7.12 -2.23
CA VAL A 50 -4.10 8.52 -2.35
C VAL A 50 -2.60 8.60 -2.04
N ALA A 51 -2.14 7.93 -0.97
CA ALA A 51 -0.73 7.89 -0.62
C ALA A 51 0.12 7.28 -1.75
N GLN A 52 -0.31 6.15 -2.32
CA GLN A 52 0.37 5.51 -3.45
C GLN A 52 0.43 6.42 -4.69
N HIS A 53 -0.67 7.07 -5.04
CA HIS A 53 -0.71 7.98 -6.19
C HIS A 53 0.21 9.20 -6.00
N TYR A 54 0.29 9.73 -4.78
CA TYR A 54 1.23 10.82 -4.48
C TYR A 54 2.68 10.38 -4.66
N VAL A 55 3.06 9.19 -4.17
CA VAL A 55 4.41 8.63 -4.36
C VAL A 55 4.74 8.48 -5.85
N VAL A 56 3.84 7.91 -6.64
CA VAL A 56 4.04 7.76 -8.10
C VAL A 56 4.28 9.11 -8.76
N ARG A 57 3.46 10.11 -8.44
CA ARG A 57 3.61 11.46 -8.98
C ARG A 57 4.94 12.08 -8.56
N TYR A 58 5.26 12.06 -7.27
CA TYR A 58 6.50 12.62 -6.74
C TYR A 58 7.74 12.00 -7.39
N LEU A 59 7.80 10.69 -7.45
CA LEU A 59 8.92 9.98 -8.10
C LEU A 59 9.01 10.29 -9.60
N SER A 60 7.88 10.39 -10.30
CA SER A 60 7.86 10.73 -11.72
C SER A 60 8.39 12.14 -12.00
N GLU A 61 8.06 13.09 -11.12
CA GLU A 61 8.51 14.48 -11.23
C GLU A 61 10.01 14.64 -10.93
N HIS A 62 10.56 13.89 -9.95
CA HIS A 62 11.93 14.10 -9.44
C HIS A 62 12.97 13.15 -10.01
N LEU A 63 12.59 11.97 -10.52
CA LEU A 63 13.52 11.06 -11.22
C LEU A 63 13.81 11.50 -12.64
N GLY A 64 12.90 12.24 -13.27
CA GLY A 64 13.02 12.70 -14.64
C GLY A 64 12.62 11.65 -15.68
N THR A 65 12.68 12.06 -16.97
CA THR A 65 12.12 11.31 -18.11
C THR A 65 12.82 9.99 -18.42
N ASN A 66 14.04 9.79 -17.92
CA ASN A 66 14.84 8.57 -18.14
C ASN A 66 14.31 7.37 -17.31
N TYR A 67 13.43 7.61 -16.34
CA TYR A 67 12.85 6.59 -15.51
C TYR A 67 11.40 6.33 -15.89
N HIS A 68 10.99 5.10 -15.71
CA HIS A 68 9.63 4.67 -15.85
C HIS A 68 9.08 4.29 -14.46
N VAL A 69 8.13 5.06 -13.95
CA VAL A 69 7.47 4.84 -12.67
C VAL A 69 6.07 4.29 -12.94
N ARG A 70 5.79 3.09 -12.44
CA ARG A 70 4.53 2.37 -12.67
C ARG A 70 3.82 2.09 -11.35
N SER A 71 2.55 2.45 -11.27
CA SER A 71 1.66 2.05 -10.20
C SER A 71 1.19 0.60 -10.39
N ASN A 72 1.03 -0.15 -9.30
CA ASN A 72 0.61 -1.55 -9.30
C ASN A 72 1.43 -2.39 -10.30
N GLY A 73 2.74 -2.17 -10.30
CA GLY A 73 3.65 -2.79 -11.26
C GLY A 73 4.11 -4.18 -10.86
N SER A 74 4.58 -4.94 -11.84
CA SER A 74 5.27 -6.22 -11.63
C SER A 74 6.67 -6.18 -12.22
N ILE A 75 7.54 -7.05 -11.72
CA ILE A 75 8.90 -7.22 -12.22
C ILE A 75 8.96 -8.55 -12.97
N PRO A 76 9.51 -8.58 -14.21
CA PRO A 76 9.67 -9.82 -14.97
C PRO A 76 10.45 -10.88 -14.19
N GLY A 77 9.91 -12.10 -14.12
CA GLY A 77 10.52 -13.23 -13.42
C GLY A 77 10.32 -13.24 -11.89
N VAL A 78 9.73 -12.21 -11.31
CA VAL A 78 9.35 -12.21 -9.88
C VAL A 78 7.91 -12.68 -9.75
N THR A 79 7.75 -13.96 -9.38
CA THR A 79 6.45 -14.65 -9.38
C THR A 79 6.02 -15.07 -7.99
N GLN A 80 4.73 -15.35 -7.84
CA GLN A 80 4.12 -16.00 -6.68
C GLN A 80 3.30 -17.22 -7.13
N ASN A 81 2.76 -17.98 -6.17
CA ASN A 81 1.96 -19.19 -6.46
C ASN A 81 2.69 -20.16 -7.39
N ASP A 82 3.89 -20.59 -7.00
CA ASP A 82 4.72 -21.55 -7.76
C ASP A 82 4.96 -21.15 -9.23
N GLY A 83 5.12 -19.84 -9.47
CA GLY A 83 5.42 -19.29 -10.79
C GLY A 83 4.20 -18.94 -11.64
N GLN A 84 2.98 -19.20 -11.16
CA GLN A 84 1.76 -19.02 -11.95
C GLN A 84 1.36 -17.55 -12.15
N THR A 85 1.70 -16.68 -11.19
CA THR A 85 1.34 -15.26 -11.25
C THR A 85 2.51 -14.36 -10.95
N LEU A 86 2.60 -13.19 -11.62
CA LEU A 86 3.58 -12.17 -11.29
C LEU A 86 3.25 -11.53 -9.94
N THR A 87 4.29 -11.29 -9.14
CA THR A 87 4.14 -10.52 -7.91
C THR A 87 3.90 -9.05 -8.25
N THR A 88 2.84 -8.47 -7.69
CA THR A 88 2.51 -7.05 -7.86
C THR A 88 3.04 -6.26 -6.67
N PHE A 89 3.58 -5.08 -6.95
CA PHE A 89 4.09 -4.10 -6.00
C PHE A 89 3.34 -2.78 -6.16
N ASP A 90 3.22 -2.00 -5.09
CA ASP A 90 2.51 -0.72 -5.13
C ASP A 90 3.11 0.25 -6.16
N VAL A 91 4.47 0.30 -6.25
CA VAL A 91 5.19 1.05 -7.30
C VAL A 91 6.38 0.23 -7.80
N VAL A 92 6.65 0.31 -9.09
CA VAL A 92 7.88 -0.26 -9.70
C VAL A 92 8.57 0.80 -10.53
N VAL A 93 9.88 0.94 -10.34
CA VAL A 93 10.72 1.88 -11.08
C VAL A 93 11.78 1.12 -11.87
N ASP A 94 11.98 1.53 -13.12
CA ASP A 94 13.03 1.03 -14.01
C ASP A 94 13.54 2.14 -14.96
N ARG A 95 14.72 1.95 -15.54
CA ARG A 95 15.23 2.87 -16.57
C ARG A 95 14.57 2.59 -17.92
N ARG A 96 14.19 3.65 -18.63
CA ARG A 96 13.57 3.55 -19.98
C ARG A 96 14.58 3.14 -21.04
N ASP A 97 15.81 3.64 -20.93
CA ASP A 97 16.90 3.43 -21.87
C ASP A 97 17.62 2.08 -21.66
N ASP A 98 17.40 1.39 -20.55
CA ASP A 98 17.94 0.05 -20.33
C ASP A 98 17.08 -1.01 -21.02
N THR A 99 17.54 -1.47 -22.17
CA THR A 99 16.93 -2.57 -22.94
C THR A 99 17.65 -3.91 -22.73
N SER A 100 18.58 -3.97 -21.78
CA SER A 100 19.36 -5.16 -21.51
C SER A 100 18.51 -6.29 -20.92
N ARG A 101 18.93 -7.55 -21.17
CA ARG A 101 18.35 -8.73 -20.52
C ARG A 101 18.57 -8.76 -19.00
N ARG A 102 19.46 -7.90 -18.49
CA ARG A 102 19.80 -7.77 -17.06
C ARG A 102 19.27 -6.47 -16.46
N LYS A 103 18.25 -5.91 -17.07
CA LYS A 103 17.55 -4.71 -16.58
C LYS A 103 17.20 -4.87 -15.11
N LYS A 104 17.51 -3.85 -14.32
CA LYS A 104 17.23 -3.80 -12.90
C LYS A 104 15.98 -3.00 -12.61
N TYR A 105 15.32 -3.38 -11.53
CA TYR A 105 14.09 -2.74 -11.06
C TYR A 105 14.19 -2.44 -9.58
N VAL A 106 13.51 -1.38 -9.18
CA VAL A 106 13.22 -1.08 -7.76
C VAL A 106 11.72 -1.24 -7.54
N ALA A 107 11.34 -2.19 -6.71
CA ALA A 107 9.98 -2.33 -6.20
C ALA A 107 9.82 -1.46 -4.95
N ILE A 108 8.68 -0.82 -4.79
CA ILE A 108 8.36 0.00 -3.62
C ILE A 108 6.98 -0.42 -3.11
N GLU A 109 6.89 -0.68 -1.82
CA GLU A 109 5.66 -0.93 -1.08
C GLU A 109 5.33 0.28 -0.22
N VAL A 110 4.11 0.77 -0.34
CA VAL A 110 3.61 1.90 0.46
C VAL A 110 2.74 1.36 1.58
N THR A 111 3.11 1.64 2.81
CA THR A 111 2.39 1.21 4.02
C THR A 111 2.02 2.42 4.85
N PHE A 112 0.96 3.09 4.44
CA PHE A 112 0.37 4.21 5.18
C PHE A 112 -0.83 3.70 5.98
N GLN A 113 -0.75 3.76 7.32
CA GLN A 113 -1.77 3.20 8.22
C GLN A 113 -2.22 4.26 9.23
N GLU A 114 -3.44 4.74 9.08
CA GLU A 114 -4.05 5.67 10.04
C GLU A 114 -4.41 4.96 11.36
N THR A 115 -4.90 3.72 11.27
CA THR A 115 -5.29 2.91 12.41
C THR A 115 -4.57 1.56 12.39
N SER A 116 -4.32 0.99 13.59
CA SER A 116 -3.75 -0.35 13.69
C SER A 116 -4.71 -1.40 13.11
N ASN A 117 -4.27 -2.10 12.06
CA ASN A 117 -5.02 -3.18 11.43
C ASN A 117 -4.09 -4.34 11.05
N SER A 118 -4.65 -5.44 10.55
CA SER A 118 -3.89 -6.63 10.14
C SER A 118 -3.08 -6.47 8.85
N THR A 119 -3.20 -5.34 8.15
CA THR A 119 -2.51 -5.13 6.87
C THR A 119 -1.00 -5.09 7.05
N ILE A 120 -0.50 -4.39 8.09
CA ILE A 120 0.94 -4.32 8.37
C ILE A 120 1.49 -5.70 8.76
N GLU A 121 0.74 -6.49 9.54
CA GLU A 121 1.15 -7.86 9.91
C GLU A 121 1.20 -8.78 8.69
N ARG A 122 0.22 -8.68 7.80
CA ARG A 122 0.21 -9.42 6.53
C ARG A 122 1.39 -9.01 5.63
N LYS A 123 1.67 -7.71 5.50
CA LYS A 123 2.84 -7.23 4.74
C LYS A 123 4.14 -7.71 5.40
N GLY A 124 4.27 -7.63 6.73
CA GLY A 124 5.42 -8.16 7.47
C GLY A 124 5.63 -9.66 7.25
N GLY A 125 4.57 -10.47 7.34
CA GLY A 125 4.64 -11.90 7.08
C GLY A 125 5.08 -12.27 5.66
N GLN A 126 4.87 -11.41 4.69
CA GLN A 126 5.28 -11.60 3.29
C GLN A 126 6.65 -10.97 2.96
N ALA A 127 7.17 -10.08 3.81
CA ALA A 127 8.33 -9.25 3.51
C ALA A 127 9.58 -10.08 3.20
N ARG A 128 9.88 -11.08 4.02
CA ARG A 128 11.05 -11.95 3.83
C ARG A 128 11.00 -12.69 2.49
N ALA A 129 9.89 -13.33 2.18
CA ALA A 129 9.76 -14.07 0.92
C ALA A 129 9.84 -13.13 -0.31
N ARG A 130 9.30 -11.90 -0.21
CA ARG A 130 9.41 -10.88 -1.26
C ARG A 130 10.86 -10.41 -1.41
N PHE A 131 11.54 -10.15 -0.29
CA PHE A 131 12.94 -9.72 -0.28
C PHE A 131 13.85 -10.77 -0.92
N GLU A 132 13.71 -12.05 -0.52
CA GLU A 132 14.50 -13.16 -1.09
C GLU A 132 14.30 -13.29 -2.60
N LYS A 133 13.05 -13.21 -3.09
CA LYS A 133 12.73 -13.28 -4.52
C LYS A 133 13.30 -12.10 -5.31
N ILE A 134 13.17 -10.90 -4.79
CA ILE A 134 13.68 -9.67 -5.41
C ILE A 134 15.21 -9.73 -5.49
N THR A 135 15.87 -10.08 -4.39
CA THR A 135 17.34 -10.13 -4.29
C THR A 135 17.91 -11.22 -5.20
N SER A 136 17.30 -12.41 -5.22
CA SER A 136 17.72 -13.50 -6.12
C SER A 136 17.62 -13.12 -7.60
N SER A 137 16.69 -12.25 -7.94
CA SER A 137 16.52 -11.68 -9.29
C SER A 137 17.40 -10.46 -9.55
N ARG A 138 18.30 -10.09 -8.61
CA ARG A 138 19.19 -8.91 -8.66
C ARG A 138 18.43 -7.59 -8.78
N ASN A 139 17.23 -7.52 -8.21
CA ASN A 139 16.41 -6.33 -8.11
C ASN A 139 16.41 -5.83 -6.66
N TYR A 140 15.76 -4.70 -6.43
CA TYR A 140 15.73 -4.03 -5.14
C TYR A 140 14.30 -3.81 -4.67
N ILE A 141 14.10 -3.77 -3.34
CA ILE A 141 12.82 -3.46 -2.72
C ILE A 141 13.02 -2.39 -1.65
N GLY A 142 12.15 -1.40 -1.64
CA GLY A 142 12.04 -0.38 -0.61
C GLY A 142 10.64 -0.34 0.01
N TYR A 143 10.55 0.18 1.22
CA TYR A 143 9.29 0.43 1.90
C TYR A 143 9.15 1.90 2.26
N ILE A 144 7.99 2.46 2.00
CA ILE A 144 7.53 3.73 2.56
C ILE A 144 6.59 3.39 3.71
N ILE A 145 6.96 3.72 4.94
CA ILE A 145 6.25 3.29 6.15
C ILE A 145 5.86 4.53 6.95
N ASP A 146 4.55 4.78 7.08
CA ASP A 146 4.07 5.89 7.89
C ASP A 146 2.65 5.65 8.41
N GLY A 147 2.22 6.53 9.29
CA GLY A 147 0.90 6.53 9.92
C GLY A 147 0.91 5.97 11.34
N VAL A 148 0.05 6.54 12.16
CA VAL A 148 -0.05 6.25 13.61
C VAL A 148 -0.30 4.76 13.89
N GLY A 149 -1.03 4.07 12.99
CA GLY A 149 -1.33 2.65 13.12
C GLY A 149 -0.09 1.73 13.11
N ASN A 150 1.01 2.17 12.50
CA ASN A 150 2.26 1.41 12.47
C ASN A 150 3.00 1.42 13.81
N PHE A 151 2.89 2.48 14.62
CA PHE A 151 3.58 2.58 15.90
C PHE A 151 3.17 1.50 16.91
N SER A 152 1.95 1.02 16.84
CA SER A 152 1.47 -0.08 17.70
C SER A 152 1.91 -1.46 17.24
N ARG A 153 2.57 -1.57 16.09
CA ARG A 153 2.96 -2.83 15.44
C ARG A 153 4.48 -2.90 15.18
N ARG A 154 5.26 -2.56 16.19
CA ARG A 154 6.73 -2.44 16.09
C ARG A 154 7.41 -3.68 15.51
N SER A 155 6.97 -4.89 15.91
CA SER A 155 7.54 -6.15 15.38
C SER A 155 7.32 -6.29 13.86
N ALA A 156 6.13 -5.95 13.37
CA ALA A 156 5.85 -6.02 11.94
C ALA A 156 6.65 -4.96 11.16
N VAL A 157 6.81 -3.74 11.70
CA VAL A 157 7.66 -2.69 11.12
C VAL A 157 9.13 -3.14 11.09
N SER A 158 9.64 -3.74 12.18
CA SER A 158 11.02 -4.28 12.22
C SER A 158 11.25 -5.31 11.12
N ILE A 159 10.33 -6.26 10.93
CA ILE A 159 10.41 -7.25 9.88
C ILE A 159 10.45 -6.61 8.48
N LEU A 160 9.65 -5.55 8.22
CA LEU A 160 9.73 -4.80 6.96
C LEU A 160 11.10 -4.17 6.77
N CYS A 161 11.61 -3.49 7.79
CA CYS A 161 12.91 -2.83 7.75
C CYS A 161 14.07 -3.81 7.54
N GLU A 162 14.03 -4.96 8.19
CA GLU A 162 15.05 -6.02 8.06
C GLU A 162 15.03 -6.71 6.70
N ASN A 163 13.89 -6.69 5.99
CA ASN A 163 13.71 -7.33 4.70
C ASN A 163 13.49 -6.31 3.57
N SER A 164 14.38 -5.35 3.50
CA SER A 164 14.38 -4.30 2.49
C SER A 164 15.79 -3.77 2.22
N HIS A 165 15.93 -3.04 1.13
CA HIS A 165 17.18 -2.34 0.76
C HIS A 165 17.11 -0.85 1.11
N CYS A 166 15.91 -0.30 1.28
CA CYS A 166 15.67 1.09 1.61
C CYS A 166 14.36 1.22 2.37
N ASN A 167 14.36 2.00 3.45
CA ASN A 167 13.15 2.32 4.22
C ASN A 167 13.11 3.82 4.45
N VAL A 168 11.95 4.41 4.17
CA VAL A 168 11.72 5.84 4.32
C VAL A 168 10.35 6.09 4.95
N ALA A 169 10.21 7.21 5.65
CA ALA A 169 8.92 7.73 6.09
C ALA A 169 8.19 8.45 4.95
N TYR A 170 6.92 8.79 5.15
CA TYR A 170 6.11 9.47 4.14
C TYR A 170 6.28 10.99 4.25
N THR A 171 7.48 11.49 3.99
CA THR A 171 7.79 12.92 3.94
C THR A 171 8.61 13.26 2.70
N PRO A 172 8.57 14.51 2.20
CA PRO A 172 9.37 14.92 1.05
C PRO A 172 10.86 14.70 1.23
N GLU A 173 11.39 14.99 2.43
CA GLU A 173 12.82 14.84 2.75
C GLU A 173 13.26 13.37 2.68
N GLU A 174 12.45 12.47 3.17
CA GLU A 174 12.68 11.02 3.11
C GLU A 174 12.53 10.49 1.67
N PHE A 175 11.63 11.07 0.88
CA PHE A 175 11.51 10.70 -0.53
C PHE A 175 12.74 11.08 -1.35
N GLU A 176 13.49 12.11 -0.95
CA GLU A 176 14.77 12.44 -1.58
C GLU A 176 15.80 11.32 -1.38
N LEU A 177 15.85 10.73 -0.17
CA LEU A 177 16.70 9.56 0.10
C LEU A 177 16.29 8.34 -0.76
N LEU A 178 15.00 8.14 -0.95
CA LEU A 178 14.50 7.09 -1.84
C LEU A 178 14.89 7.33 -3.30
N ILE A 179 14.87 8.58 -3.77
CA ILE A 179 15.30 8.97 -5.11
C ILE A 179 16.80 8.72 -5.29
N GLU A 180 17.61 9.11 -4.32
CA GLU A 180 19.05 8.86 -4.31
C GLU A 180 19.35 7.35 -4.38
N PHE A 181 18.65 6.56 -3.55
CA PHE A 181 18.74 5.11 -3.59
C PHE A 181 18.38 4.54 -4.97
N ILE A 182 17.29 4.98 -5.59
CA ILE A 182 16.88 4.53 -6.92
C ILE A 182 17.99 4.85 -7.96
N LYS A 183 18.49 6.08 -7.95
CA LYS A 183 19.54 6.52 -8.85
C LYS A 183 20.84 5.74 -8.66
N GLU A 184 21.21 5.43 -7.42
CA GLU A 184 22.40 4.61 -7.11
C GLU A 184 22.27 3.17 -7.65
N LYS A 185 21.10 2.56 -7.53
CA LYS A 185 20.91 1.13 -7.83
C LYS A 185 20.61 0.83 -9.29
N ILE A 186 19.93 1.73 -9.96
CA ILE A 186 19.46 1.54 -11.35
C ILE A 186 19.78 2.74 -12.28
N GLY A 187 20.53 3.73 -11.78
CA GLY A 187 20.95 4.92 -12.53
C GLY A 187 22.06 4.68 -13.54
#